data_b17ef86dff89f2d8216b327865c88615
#
_entry.id   b17ef86dff89f2d8216b327865c88615
#
_cell.length_a   1.000
_cell.length_b   1.000
_cell.length_c   1.000
_cell.angle_alpha   90.00
_cell.angle_beta   90.00
_cell.angle_gamma   90.00
#
_symmetry.space_group_name_H-M   'P 1'
#
loop_
_entity.id
_entity.type
_entity.pdbx_description
1 polymer ?
#
loop_
_entity_poly.entity_id
_entity_poly.type
_entity_poly.pdbx_seq_one_letter_code
_entity_poly.pdbx_strand_id
1 'polypeptide(L)'
;SCGGSENTNETPALQEDQSQESETPETSEESPGAGEETPAPEAADEDPGGPLATAELEQSIQAALDDWIAANGAPGSSLAVLLPDGSEVLVASGVQDLRADGAASTEDYWRIASISKPITSAVVLRLVEEGLVDVDATVATYLGDEWATGYELDGVDYAPLITIRQILDHTDGFREYAFDPGFYLMVSDRLDVSMDPQEVVDWAFSVGPQYVPGTEYSYNTVGHVVAGLVIEAVTGKTAHEAMRELVFDPARVTELYLTPGESPPTYVPAMYVQGELADVISLLPGLAPYLDAAEVGDLLDLSVGPQEVLTSAPWTGGGIEAQMDDLARFFKAMFDGTVLEQETVELFSETALD
;
A
#
# COMPACT_ATOMS: atom_id res chain seq x y z
N SER A 1 55.89 26.89 24.95
CA SER A 1 56.30 27.74 23.83
C SER A 1 55.34 27.56 22.67
N CYS A 2 54.51 28.56 22.49
CA CYS A 2 54.21 29.30 21.27
C CYS A 2 53.62 28.44 20.12
N GLY A 3 52.54 28.76 19.53
CA GLY A 3 51.82 30.00 19.38
C GLY A 3 50.55 29.78 18.61
N GLY A 4 49.59 30.68 18.81
CA GLY A 4 48.29 30.68 18.24
C GLY A 4 48.27 31.07 16.75
N SER A 5 47.13 30.77 16.12
CA SER A 5 46.59 31.62 15.05
C SER A 5 45.06 31.48 15.03
N GLU A 6 44.43 32.57 15.44
CA GLU A 6 43.05 32.89 15.18
C GLU A 6 42.83 33.01 13.66
N ASN A 7 41.75 32.45 13.15
CA ASN A 7 41.25 32.80 11.84
C ASN A 7 39.76 33.08 11.95
N THR A 8 39.46 34.36 12.01
CA THR A 8 38.13 34.95 11.84
C THR A 8 37.73 34.84 10.38
N ASN A 9 36.59 34.25 10.09
CA ASN A 9 35.97 34.34 8.78
C ASN A 9 34.63 35.05 8.93
N GLU A 10 34.62 36.28 8.38
CA GLU A 10 33.48 37.15 8.26
C GLU A 10 32.46 36.64 7.25
N THR A 11 31.19 36.75 7.59
CA THR A 11 30.05 36.51 6.72
C THR A 11 29.81 37.75 5.84
N PRO A 12 29.60 37.66 4.53
CA PRO A 12 29.15 38.78 3.71
C PRO A 12 27.63 38.96 3.82
N ALA A 13 27.23 40.18 4.09
CA ALA A 13 25.88 40.69 4.08
C ALA A 13 25.28 40.70 2.66
N LEU A 14 24.02 40.29 2.54
CA LEU A 14 23.21 40.46 1.34
C LEU A 14 22.70 41.90 1.26
N GLN A 15 22.96 42.55 0.12
CA GLN A 15 22.39 43.87 -0.24
C GLN A 15 20.95 43.73 -0.71
N GLU A 16 20.09 44.52 -0.15
CA GLU A 16 18.77 44.88 -0.65
C GLU A 16 18.93 45.67 -1.96
N ASP A 17 18.21 45.29 -3.00
CA ASP A 17 18.02 46.12 -4.19
C ASP A 17 16.58 46.53 -4.31
N GLN A 18 16.38 47.86 -4.44
CA GLN A 18 15.10 48.55 -4.43
C GLN A 18 14.55 48.68 -5.85
N SER A 19 13.28 48.41 -5.96
CA SER A 19 12.24 49.09 -6.75
C SER A 19 12.63 49.78 -8.09
N GLN A 20 11.96 49.38 -9.15
CA GLN A 20 11.49 50.33 -10.17
C GLN A 20 10.07 49.99 -10.65
N GLU A 21 9.16 50.89 -10.31
CA GLU A 21 7.85 51.12 -10.96
C GLU A 21 8.10 51.52 -12.41
N SER A 22 7.32 51.02 -13.34
CA SER A 22 7.16 51.63 -14.66
C SER A 22 5.70 51.60 -15.09
N GLU A 23 5.25 52.80 -15.36
CA GLU A 23 3.93 53.27 -15.71
C GLU A 23 3.34 52.61 -16.95
N THR A 24 2.03 52.46 -16.92
CA THR A 24 1.14 52.20 -18.06
C THR A 24 1.01 53.47 -18.95
N PRO A 25 0.79 53.32 -20.26
CA PRO A 25 0.00 54.30 -20.99
C PRO A 25 -1.37 53.73 -21.40
N GLU A 26 -2.39 54.43 -21.01
CA GLU A 26 -3.71 54.40 -21.61
C GLU A 26 -3.62 54.82 -23.10
N THR A 27 -4.30 54.09 -23.97
CA THR A 27 -4.81 54.64 -25.22
C THR A 27 -6.22 54.12 -25.47
N SER A 28 -7.07 55.08 -25.68
CA SER A 28 -8.50 55.02 -25.92
C SER A 28 -8.86 54.53 -27.34
N GLU A 29 -10.09 53.99 -27.42
CA GLU A 29 -11.09 54.05 -28.48
C GLU A 29 -10.81 53.34 -29.83
N GLU A 30 -11.61 52.34 -30.13
CA GLU A 30 -12.69 52.43 -31.12
C GLU A 30 -13.41 51.08 -31.25
N SER A 31 -14.72 51.09 -31.01
CA SER A 31 -15.62 50.04 -31.50
C SER A 31 -15.91 50.27 -32.99
N PRO A 32 -15.94 49.23 -33.80
CA PRO A 32 -17.05 49.05 -34.70
C PRO A 32 -17.50 47.61 -34.90
N GLY A 33 -18.79 47.47 -35.05
CA GLY A 33 -19.39 46.49 -35.95
C GLY A 33 -19.87 45.19 -35.34
N ALA A 34 -21.18 45.10 -35.21
CA ALA A 34 -21.94 43.86 -35.11
C ALA A 34 -21.47 42.86 -36.17
N GLY A 35 -20.83 41.79 -35.71
CA GLY A 35 -20.53 40.60 -36.47
C GLY A 35 -21.47 39.48 -36.03
N GLU A 36 -22.11 38.85 -36.98
CA GLU A 36 -23.04 37.73 -36.87
C GLU A 36 -22.60 36.71 -35.81
N GLU A 37 -23.48 36.49 -34.84
CA GLU A 37 -23.40 35.31 -33.94
C GLU A 37 -23.50 34.06 -34.78
N THR A 38 -22.40 33.41 -34.98
CA THR A 38 -22.39 32.00 -35.38
C THR A 38 -23.04 31.22 -34.25
N PRO A 39 -24.11 30.44 -34.46
CA PRO A 39 -24.68 29.63 -33.41
C PRO A 39 -23.58 28.63 -32.93
N ALA A 40 -23.39 28.56 -31.61
CA ALA A 40 -22.60 27.52 -30.99
C ALA A 40 -23.11 26.18 -31.53
N PRO A 41 -22.22 25.22 -31.81
CA PRO A 41 -22.66 23.88 -32.16
C PRO A 41 -23.54 23.40 -31.01
N GLU A 42 -24.79 23.06 -31.30
CA GLU A 42 -25.64 22.28 -30.43
C GLU A 42 -24.78 21.09 -29.94
N ALA A 43 -24.58 21.00 -28.63
CA ALA A 43 -24.08 19.79 -28.01
C ALA A 43 -25.05 18.70 -28.48
N ALA A 44 -24.55 17.80 -29.30
CA ALA A 44 -25.27 16.59 -29.59
C ALA A 44 -25.58 15.95 -28.24
N ASP A 45 -26.86 15.83 -27.91
CA ASP A 45 -27.36 14.91 -26.91
C ASP A 45 -26.93 13.52 -27.41
N GLU A 46 -25.72 13.10 -27.07
CA GLU A 46 -25.36 11.70 -27.14
C GLU A 46 -26.17 11.02 -26.03
N ASP A 47 -27.24 10.35 -26.49
CA ASP A 47 -27.99 9.39 -25.69
C ASP A 47 -26.97 8.40 -25.10
N PRO A 48 -26.75 8.34 -23.76
CA PRO A 48 -25.84 7.37 -23.16
C PRO A 48 -26.51 5.99 -23.09
N GLY A 49 -26.98 5.50 -24.20
CA GLY A 49 -27.89 4.36 -24.30
C GLY A 49 -27.21 3.03 -24.53
N GLY A 50 -26.31 2.60 -23.71
CA GLY A 50 -25.78 1.23 -23.67
C GLY A 50 -24.72 1.07 -22.60
N PRO A 51 -24.42 -0.16 -22.16
CA PRO A 51 -23.34 -0.39 -21.21
C PRO A 51 -22.02 0.12 -21.80
N LEU A 52 -21.22 0.83 -20.95
CA LEU A 52 -19.89 1.32 -21.34
C LEU A 52 -18.92 0.16 -21.57
N ALA A 53 -19.11 -0.98 -20.88
CA ALA A 53 -18.37 -2.22 -21.12
C ALA A 53 -18.82 -2.85 -22.44
N THR A 54 -18.19 -2.47 -23.54
CA THR A 54 -18.42 -3.04 -24.86
C THR A 54 -17.36 -4.10 -25.19
N ALA A 55 -17.68 -5.01 -26.11
CA ALA A 55 -16.71 -6.00 -26.58
C ALA A 55 -15.46 -5.33 -27.23
N GLU A 56 -15.61 -4.15 -27.80
CA GLU A 56 -14.49 -3.38 -28.37
C GLU A 56 -13.58 -2.82 -27.26
N LEU A 57 -14.17 -2.33 -26.15
CA LEU A 57 -13.41 -1.87 -24.99
C LEU A 57 -12.69 -3.03 -24.32
N GLU A 58 -13.38 -4.15 -24.10
CA GLU A 58 -12.79 -5.37 -23.54
C GLU A 58 -11.60 -5.85 -24.37
N GLN A 59 -11.72 -5.93 -25.71
CA GLN A 59 -10.62 -6.29 -26.60
C GLN A 59 -9.44 -5.31 -26.49
N SER A 60 -9.73 -4.01 -26.37
CA SER A 60 -8.68 -2.98 -26.24
C SER A 60 -7.93 -3.12 -24.92
N ILE A 61 -8.63 -3.38 -23.83
CA ILE A 61 -8.05 -3.59 -22.50
C ILE A 61 -7.26 -4.90 -22.47
N GLN A 62 -7.79 -5.99 -23.06
CA GLN A 62 -7.06 -7.25 -23.19
C GLN A 62 -5.75 -7.06 -23.95
N ALA A 63 -5.78 -6.39 -25.11
CA ALA A 63 -4.58 -6.13 -25.90
C ALA A 63 -3.54 -5.29 -25.13
N ALA A 64 -4.00 -4.30 -24.37
CA ALA A 64 -3.11 -3.48 -23.52
C ALA A 64 -2.47 -4.32 -22.41
N LEU A 65 -3.21 -5.24 -21.78
CA LEU A 65 -2.68 -6.15 -20.78
C LEU A 65 -1.67 -7.13 -21.38
N ASP A 66 -1.96 -7.70 -22.55
CA ASP A 66 -1.04 -8.60 -23.27
C ASP A 66 0.28 -7.90 -23.61
N ASP A 67 0.20 -6.67 -24.13
CA ASP A 67 1.38 -5.85 -24.45
C ASP A 67 2.19 -5.51 -23.19
N TRP A 68 1.50 -5.21 -22.06
CA TRP A 68 2.16 -4.91 -20.80
C TRP A 68 2.90 -6.14 -20.24
N ILE A 69 2.26 -7.32 -20.23
CA ILE A 69 2.86 -8.60 -19.82
C ILE A 69 4.12 -8.86 -20.65
N ALA A 70 4.01 -8.74 -21.98
CA ALA A 70 5.12 -8.98 -22.89
C ALA A 70 6.29 -7.98 -22.69
N ALA A 71 5.97 -6.73 -22.42
CA ALA A 71 6.97 -5.67 -22.24
C ALA A 71 7.72 -5.77 -20.90
N ASN A 72 7.06 -6.25 -19.85
CA ASN A 72 7.62 -6.27 -18.49
C ASN A 72 8.10 -7.67 -18.05
N GLY A 73 7.84 -8.71 -18.84
CA GLY A 73 8.25 -10.09 -18.52
C GLY A 73 7.51 -10.65 -17.30
N ALA A 74 6.33 -10.10 -16.95
CA ALA A 74 5.51 -10.64 -15.89
C ALA A 74 4.94 -12.02 -16.31
N PRO A 75 4.92 -13.02 -15.42
CA PRO A 75 4.39 -14.34 -15.76
C PRO A 75 2.91 -14.31 -16.14
N GLY A 76 2.10 -13.61 -15.37
CA GLY A 76 0.67 -13.45 -15.60
C GLY A 76 0.07 -12.35 -14.76
N SER A 77 -1.14 -11.95 -15.09
CA SER A 77 -1.91 -10.94 -14.38
C SER A 77 -3.40 -11.07 -14.71
N SER A 78 -4.26 -10.58 -13.83
CA SER A 78 -5.64 -10.24 -14.13
C SER A 78 -5.91 -8.75 -13.84
N LEU A 79 -6.89 -8.20 -14.52
CA LEU A 79 -7.26 -6.80 -14.44
C LEU A 79 -8.79 -6.67 -14.41
N ALA A 80 -9.29 -5.86 -13.47
CA ALA A 80 -10.68 -5.45 -13.38
C ALA A 80 -10.78 -3.94 -13.59
N VAL A 81 -11.74 -3.51 -14.41
CA VAL A 81 -12.08 -2.11 -14.62
C VAL A 81 -13.56 -1.92 -14.34
N LEU A 82 -13.87 -1.10 -13.33
CA LEU A 82 -15.23 -0.66 -13.06
C LEU A 82 -15.51 0.63 -13.82
N LEU A 83 -16.61 0.65 -14.54
CA LEU A 83 -17.02 1.81 -15.33
C LEU A 83 -18.10 2.63 -14.61
N PRO A 84 -18.27 3.93 -14.96
CA PRO A 84 -19.21 4.82 -14.27
C PRO A 84 -20.66 4.37 -14.28
N ASP A 85 -21.08 3.57 -15.28
CA ASP A 85 -22.43 2.98 -15.38
C ASP A 85 -22.61 1.73 -14.54
N GLY A 86 -21.55 1.29 -13.81
CA GLY A 86 -21.52 0.08 -13.00
C GLY A 86 -21.23 -1.19 -13.78
N SER A 87 -21.00 -1.11 -15.10
CA SER A 87 -20.51 -2.25 -15.86
C SER A 87 -19.03 -2.52 -15.59
N GLU A 88 -18.57 -3.73 -15.85
CA GLU A 88 -17.23 -4.21 -15.53
C GLU A 88 -16.56 -4.82 -16.75
N VAL A 89 -15.25 -4.62 -16.87
CA VAL A 89 -14.40 -5.34 -17.80
C VAL A 89 -13.38 -6.13 -17.00
N LEU A 90 -13.36 -7.45 -17.22
CA LEU A 90 -12.45 -8.39 -16.56
C LEU A 90 -11.62 -9.08 -17.62
N VAL A 91 -10.30 -9.00 -17.52
CA VAL A 91 -9.37 -9.65 -18.45
C VAL A 91 -8.21 -10.28 -17.67
N ALA A 92 -7.62 -11.33 -18.26
CA ALA A 92 -6.42 -11.98 -17.73
C ALA A 92 -5.46 -12.29 -18.87
N SER A 93 -4.17 -12.30 -18.57
CA SER A 93 -3.11 -12.59 -19.55
C SER A 93 -1.94 -13.34 -18.90
N GLY A 94 -1.21 -14.12 -19.69
CA GLY A 94 -0.08 -14.91 -19.23
C GLY A 94 -0.48 -16.22 -18.57
N VAL A 95 0.30 -16.66 -17.58
CA VAL A 95 0.17 -17.96 -16.93
C VAL A 95 0.14 -17.84 -15.41
N GLN A 96 -0.49 -18.80 -14.75
CA GLN A 96 -0.52 -18.91 -13.28
C GLN A 96 0.84 -19.35 -12.70
N ASP A 97 1.57 -20.16 -13.45
CA ASP A 97 2.86 -20.71 -13.06
C ASP A 97 3.71 -20.96 -14.33
N LEU A 98 4.93 -20.44 -14.34
CA LEU A 98 5.89 -20.64 -15.46
C LEU A 98 6.32 -22.10 -15.65
N ARG A 99 6.05 -22.97 -14.68
CA ARG A 99 6.36 -24.41 -14.72
C ARG A 99 5.19 -25.29 -15.05
N ALA A 100 3.98 -24.72 -15.13
CA ALA A 100 2.74 -25.45 -15.37
C ALA A 100 1.98 -24.87 -16.57
N ASP A 101 1.16 -25.72 -17.23
CA ASP A 101 0.34 -25.33 -18.40
C ASP A 101 -0.98 -24.65 -17.99
N GLY A 102 -0.96 -23.75 -17.01
CA GLY A 102 -2.13 -23.02 -16.53
C GLY A 102 -2.17 -21.59 -17.07
N ALA A 103 -3.16 -21.24 -17.89
CA ALA A 103 -3.39 -19.85 -18.26
C ALA A 103 -3.88 -19.06 -17.03
N ALA A 104 -3.45 -17.81 -16.88
CA ALA A 104 -4.02 -16.90 -15.91
C ALA A 104 -5.52 -16.67 -16.19
N SER A 105 -6.32 -16.53 -15.15
CA SER A 105 -7.76 -16.39 -15.21
C SER A 105 -8.23 -15.18 -14.40
N THR A 106 -9.36 -14.62 -14.79
CA THR A 106 -10.04 -13.59 -14.00
C THR A 106 -10.60 -14.11 -12.67
N GLU A 107 -10.70 -15.44 -12.52
CA GLU A 107 -11.14 -16.13 -11.31
C GLU A 107 -9.97 -16.49 -10.36
N ASP A 108 -8.71 -16.16 -10.72
CA ASP A 108 -7.56 -16.41 -9.88
C ASP A 108 -7.52 -15.45 -8.69
N TYR A 109 -6.99 -15.98 -7.58
CA TYR A 109 -6.71 -15.17 -6.40
C TYR A 109 -5.26 -14.71 -6.40
N TRP A 110 -5.05 -13.42 -6.46
CA TRP A 110 -3.72 -12.86 -6.50
C TRP A 110 -3.31 -12.31 -5.13
N ARG A 111 -2.06 -12.56 -4.75
CA ARG A 111 -1.47 -11.89 -3.59
C ARG A 111 -1.31 -10.41 -3.91
N ILE A 112 -2.11 -9.57 -3.25
CA ILE A 112 -2.13 -8.12 -3.54
C ILE A 112 -1.06 -7.35 -2.77
N ALA A 113 -0.28 -8.04 -1.95
CA ALA A 113 0.83 -7.46 -1.20
C ALA A 113 0.41 -6.17 -0.48
N SER A 114 1.16 -5.09 -0.65
CA SER A 114 0.94 -3.81 0.04
C SER A 114 -0.38 -3.09 -0.30
N ILE A 115 -1.14 -3.54 -1.28
CA ILE A 115 -2.53 -3.09 -1.47
C ILE A 115 -3.41 -3.51 -0.28
N SER A 116 -2.97 -4.43 0.56
CA SER A 116 -3.59 -4.76 1.84
C SER A 116 -3.61 -3.58 2.83
N LYS A 117 -2.63 -2.68 2.78
CA LYS A 117 -2.48 -1.57 3.73
C LYS A 117 -3.67 -0.59 3.73
N PRO A 118 -4.12 -0.04 2.59
CA PRO A 118 -5.31 0.80 2.57
C PRO A 118 -6.57 0.06 3.05
N ILE A 119 -6.66 -1.26 2.88
CA ILE A 119 -7.78 -2.06 3.42
C ILE A 119 -7.70 -2.09 4.95
N THR A 120 -6.54 -2.35 5.52
CA THR A 120 -6.31 -2.30 6.97
C THR A 120 -6.57 -0.90 7.53
N SER A 121 -6.12 0.14 6.85
CA SER A 121 -6.39 1.53 7.23
C SER A 121 -7.90 1.83 7.22
N ALA A 122 -8.65 1.31 6.24
CA ALA A 122 -10.11 1.47 6.20
C ALA A 122 -10.79 0.82 7.42
N VAL A 123 -10.31 -0.34 7.89
CA VAL A 123 -10.83 -0.95 9.13
C VAL A 123 -10.57 -0.06 10.35
N VAL A 124 -9.35 0.47 10.49
CA VAL A 124 -9.03 1.40 11.60
C VAL A 124 -9.90 2.64 11.52
N LEU A 125 -10.10 3.21 10.35
CA LEU A 125 -10.93 4.40 10.15
C LEU A 125 -12.43 4.12 10.41
N ARG A 126 -12.93 2.92 10.11
CA ARG A 126 -14.26 2.50 10.55
C ARG A 126 -14.37 2.50 12.08
N LEU A 127 -13.35 2.00 12.78
CA LEU A 127 -13.32 2.04 14.24
C LEU A 127 -13.23 3.48 14.77
N VAL A 128 -12.63 4.40 14.02
CA VAL A 128 -12.64 5.84 14.34
C VAL A 128 -14.06 6.42 14.21
N GLU A 129 -14.78 6.11 13.13
CA GLU A 129 -16.19 6.54 12.95
C GLU A 129 -17.10 6.02 14.06
N GLU A 130 -16.83 4.80 14.56
CA GLU A 130 -17.55 4.21 15.68
C GLU A 130 -17.13 4.77 17.06
N GLY A 131 -16.11 5.65 17.10
CA GLY A 131 -15.58 6.24 18.32
C GLY A 131 -14.81 5.26 19.20
N LEU A 132 -14.39 4.12 18.66
CA LEU A 132 -13.62 3.08 19.35
C LEU A 132 -12.10 3.34 19.24
N VAL A 133 -11.65 4.03 18.22
CA VAL A 133 -10.26 4.44 18.00
C VAL A 133 -10.19 5.94 17.79
N ASP A 134 -9.14 6.57 18.32
CA ASP A 134 -8.74 7.94 18.04
C ASP A 134 -7.39 7.89 17.32
N VAL A 135 -7.30 8.47 16.13
CA VAL A 135 -6.05 8.44 15.33
C VAL A 135 -4.90 9.16 16.01
N ASP A 136 -5.19 10.12 16.88
CA ASP A 136 -4.17 10.89 17.61
C ASP A 136 -3.85 10.28 18.99
N ALA A 137 -4.56 9.23 19.40
CA ALA A 137 -4.19 8.45 20.57
C ALA A 137 -2.96 7.58 20.28
N THR A 138 -2.22 7.24 21.33
CA THR A 138 -1.05 6.37 21.19
C THR A 138 -1.46 4.91 21.02
N VAL A 139 -0.65 4.14 20.32
CA VAL A 139 -0.82 2.68 20.16
C VAL A 139 -0.92 2.00 21.53
N ALA A 140 -0.12 2.45 22.50
CA ALA A 140 -0.14 1.96 23.88
C ALA A 140 -1.53 2.10 24.55
N THR A 141 -2.35 3.05 24.13
CA THR A 141 -3.73 3.20 24.61
C THR A 141 -4.56 1.93 24.36
N TYR A 142 -4.29 1.22 23.28
CA TYR A 142 -5.05 0.05 22.83
C TYR A 142 -4.34 -1.26 23.15
N LEU A 143 -3.02 -1.31 23.03
CA LEU A 143 -2.22 -2.52 23.25
C LEU A 143 -1.69 -2.68 24.67
N GLY A 144 -1.79 -1.61 25.50
CA GLY A 144 -1.43 -1.65 26.91
C GLY A 144 0.05 -1.46 27.22
N ASP A 145 0.40 -1.68 28.49
CA ASP A 145 1.72 -1.34 29.03
C ASP A 145 2.87 -2.19 28.44
N GLU A 146 2.58 -3.38 27.94
CA GLU A 146 3.60 -4.25 27.33
C GLU A 146 4.13 -3.67 26.01
N TRP A 147 3.27 -2.95 25.28
CA TRP A 147 3.66 -2.20 24.10
C TRP A 147 4.52 -0.96 24.45
N ALA A 148 4.33 -0.38 25.61
CA ALA A 148 4.77 0.97 25.95
C ALA A 148 6.28 1.11 26.28
N THR A 149 7.14 0.13 25.98
CA THR A 149 8.57 0.15 26.33
C THR A 149 9.45 -0.55 25.32
N GLY A 150 10.69 -0.05 25.18
CA GLY A 150 11.76 -0.77 24.50
C GLY A 150 12.02 -0.32 23.06
N TYR A 151 11.36 0.74 22.57
CA TYR A 151 11.63 1.31 21.25
C TYR A 151 12.49 2.57 21.38
N GLU A 152 13.79 2.38 21.59
CA GLU A 152 14.70 3.43 22.01
C GLU A 152 15.56 4.01 20.88
N LEU A 153 15.68 5.34 20.88
CA LEU A 153 16.64 6.09 20.07
C LEU A 153 17.30 7.17 20.92
N ASP A 154 18.62 7.22 20.94
CA ASP A 154 19.43 8.20 21.70
C ASP A 154 19.09 8.25 23.20
N GLY A 155 18.65 7.11 23.78
CA GLY A 155 18.29 6.97 25.19
C GLY A 155 16.88 7.49 25.52
N VAL A 156 16.04 7.74 24.53
CA VAL A 156 14.61 8.05 24.67
C VAL A 156 13.81 6.87 24.16
N ASP A 157 12.87 6.40 24.98
CA ASP A 157 11.90 5.37 24.60
C ASP A 157 10.69 6.02 23.91
N TYR A 158 10.48 5.70 22.65
CA TYR A 158 9.39 6.24 21.82
C TYR A 158 8.15 5.34 21.77
N ALA A 159 8.22 4.08 22.24
CA ALA A 159 7.07 3.16 22.22
C ALA A 159 5.79 3.79 22.81
N PRO A 160 5.82 4.48 23.98
CA PRO A 160 4.61 5.07 24.55
C PRO A 160 4.08 6.29 23.78
N LEU A 161 4.82 6.81 22.80
CA LEU A 161 4.51 8.06 22.09
C LEU A 161 3.99 7.84 20.67
N ILE A 162 4.19 6.65 20.08
CA ILE A 162 3.74 6.37 18.72
C ILE A 162 2.20 6.39 18.68
N THR A 163 1.64 7.20 17.77
CA THR A 163 0.20 7.33 17.58
C THR A 163 -0.33 6.39 16.50
N ILE A 164 -1.66 6.17 16.51
CA ILE A 164 -2.34 5.43 15.43
C ILE A 164 -2.11 6.12 14.08
N ARG A 165 -2.17 7.44 14.02
CA ARG A 165 -1.87 8.22 12.81
C ARG A 165 -0.50 7.86 12.25
N GLN A 166 0.53 7.86 13.09
CA GLN A 166 1.91 7.60 12.66
C GLN A 166 2.12 6.21 12.07
N ILE A 167 1.45 5.18 12.59
CA ILE A 167 1.55 3.83 12.01
C ILE A 167 0.78 3.67 10.68
N LEU A 168 -0.24 4.50 10.43
CA LEU A 168 -0.99 4.48 9.17
C LEU A 168 -0.31 5.29 8.07
N ASP A 169 0.39 6.36 8.42
CA ASP A 169 1.03 7.29 7.48
C ASP A 169 2.55 7.09 7.32
N HIS A 170 3.10 6.03 7.92
CA HIS A 170 4.53 5.67 7.82
C HIS A 170 5.50 6.69 8.44
N THR A 171 5.07 7.40 9.48
CA THR A 171 5.93 8.33 10.25
C THR A 171 6.32 7.78 11.63
N ASP A 172 6.05 6.51 11.88
CA ASP A 172 6.30 5.78 13.13
C ASP A 172 7.79 5.53 13.43
N GLY A 173 8.66 5.64 12.42
CA GLY A 173 10.09 5.37 12.53
C GLY A 173 10.46 3.88 12.40
N PHE A 174 9.52 2.96 12.17
CA PHE A 174 9.83 1.55 11.97
C PHE A 174 10.68 1.32 10.72
N ARG A 175 11.54 0.29 10.80
CA ARG A 175 12.30 -0.21 9.65
C ARG A 175 11.48 -1.19 8.85
N GLU A 176 11.62 -1.13 7.52
CA GLU A 176 11.05 -2.16 6.64
C GLU A 176 11.86 -3.46 6.78
N TYR A 177 11.21 -4.54 7.16
CA TYR A 177 11.85 -5.85 7.32
C TYR A 177 12.05 -6.61 6.01
N ALA A 178 11.22 -6.31 5.00
CA ALA A 178 11.20 -7.10 3.76
C ALA A 178 12.53 -7.06 2.97
N PHE A 179 13.37 -6.04 3.23
CA PHE A 179 14.70 -5.92 2.63
C PHE A 179 15.82 -6.02 3.67
N ASP A 180 15.52 -6.42 4.91
CA ASP A 180 16.53 -6.52 5.97
C ASP A 180 17.07 -7.97 6.09
N PRO A 181 18.35 -8.20 5.76
CA PRO A 181 18.94 -9.54 5.89
C PRO A 181 18.91 -10.08 7.32
N GLY A 182 18.93 -9.21 8.33
CA GLY A 182 18.88 -9.61 9.75
C GLY A 182 17.53 -10.23 10.12
N PHE A 183 16.43 -9.69 9.57
CA PHE A 183 15.11 -10.27 9.73
C PHE A 183 15.07 -11.70 9.16
N TYR A 184 15.49 -11.85 7.93
CA TYR A 184 15.48 -13.16 7.28
C TYR A 184 16.42 -14.16 7.94
N LEU A 185 17.59 -13.74 8.44
CA LEU A 185 18.47 -14.62 9.22
C LEU A 185 17.82 -15.09 10.52
N MET A 186 17.01 -14.24 11.16
CA MET A 186 16.26 -14.60 12.38
C MET A 186 15.26 -15.75 12.13
N VAL A 187 14.64 -15.79 10.95
CA VAL A 187 13.61 -16.77 10.62
C VAL A 187 14.11 -17.95 9.75
N SER A 188 15.39 -17.95 9.39
CA SER A 188 15.97 -18.84 8.37
C SER A 188 15.90 -20.34 8.68
N ASP A 189 15.75 -20.73 9.93
CA ASP A 189 15.65 -22.12 10.39
C ASP A 189 14.20 -22.61 10.60
N ARG A 190 13.20 -21.74 10.32
CA ARG A 190 11.78 -22.01 10.56
C ARG A 190 10.86 -21.44 9.47
N LEU A 191 11.30 -21.41 8.23
CA LEU A 191 10.53 -20.86 7.10
C LEU A 191 9.19 -21.58 6.85
N ASP A 192 9.03 -22.77 7.39
CA ASP A 192 7.83 -23.63 7.37
C ASP A 192 6.86 -23.38 8.54
N VAL A 193 7.07 -22.32 9.32
CA VAL A 193 6.23 -21.95 10.46
C VAL A 193 5.71 -20.53 10.27
N SER A 194 4.39 -20.37 10.33
CA SER A 194 3.77 -19.03 10.29
C SER A 194 4.30 -18.16 11.44
N MET A 195 4.60 -16.91 11.13
CA MET A 195 4.97 -15.90 12.12
C MET A 195 3.74 -15.43 12.89
N ASP A 196 3.91 -15.27 14.19
CA ASP A 196 2.99 -14.45 14.98
C ASP A 196 3.23 -12.96 14.64
N PRO A 197 2.20 -12.15 14.41
CA PRO A 197 2.37 -10.71 14.15
C PRO A 197 3.22 -9.99 15.20
N GLN A 198 3.16 -10.41 16.47
CA GLN A 198 3.98 -9.86 17.53
C GLN A 198 5.48 -10.07 17.29
N GLU A 199 5.90 -11.15 16.64
CA GLU A 199 7.32 -11.40 16.34
C GLU A 199 7.90 -10.38 15.34
N VAL A 200 7.07 -9.86 14.41
CA VAL A 200 7.45 -8.77 13.50
C VAL A 200 7.68 -7.49 14.28
N VAL A 201 6.82 -7.19 15.25
CA VAL A 201 6.93 -6.03 16.14
C VAL A 201 8.17 -6.18 17.05
N ASP A 202 8.39 -7.34 17.63
CA ASP A 202 9.54 -7.62 18.49
C ASP A 202 10.87 -7.43 17.72
N TRP A 203 10.91 -7.85 16.47
CA TRP A 203 12.05 -7.57 15.60
C TRP A 203 12.24 -6.06 15.41
N ALA A 204 11.18 -5.32 15.07
CA ALA A 204 11.28 -3.88 14.85
C ALA A 204 11.77 -3.16 16.10
N PHE A 205 11.32 -3.56 17.27
CA PHE A 205 11.79 -3.02 18.54
C PHE A 205 13.26 -3.35 18.81
N SER A 206 13.69 -4.57 18.45
CA SER A 206 15.09 -5.00 18.63
C SER A 206 16.09 -4.20 17.81
N VAL A 207 15.69 -3.68 16.64
CA VAL A 207 16.54 -2.87 15.76
C VAL A 207 16.40 -1.36 16.02
N GLY A 208 15.33 -0.97 16.72
CA GLY A 208 15.04 0.42 17.11
C GLY A 208 14.62 1.35 15.97
N PRO A 209 14.19 2.57 16.31
CA PRO A 209 13.73 3.56 15.32
C PRO A 209 14.83 4.02 14.36
N GLN A 210 14.43 4.29 13.10
CA GLN A 210 15.31 4.92 12.12
C GLN A 210 15.49 6.42 12.39
N TYR A 211 14.44 7.06 12.89
CA TYR A 211 14.34 8.48 13.21
C TYR A 211 13.31 8.69 14.34
N VAL A 212 13.26 9.89 14.88
CA VAL A 212 12.25 10.24 15.88
C VAL A 212 10.85 10.15 15.27
N PRO A 213 9.94 9.34 15.82
CA PRO A 213 8.58 9.21 15.30
C PRO A 213 7.90 10.57 15.10
N GLY A 214 7.26 10.75 13.95
CA GLY A 214 6.59 11.99 13.54
C GLY A 214 7.50 13.03 12.88
N THR A 215 8.79 12.75 12.67
CA THR A 215 9.71 13.74 12.08
C THR A 215 10.06 13.47 10.60
N GLU A 216 9.94 12.25 10.16
CA GLU A 216 10.27 11.83 8.80
C GLU A 216 9.26 10.78 8.31
N TYR A 217 9.19 10.58 7.00
CA TYR A 217 8.44 9.51 6.34
C TYR A 217 9.40 8.39 5.90
N SER A 218 9.08 7.15 6.25
CA SER A 218 9.74 5.97 5.70
C SER A 218 8.75 4.83 5.58
N TYR A 219 8.46 4.45 4.34
CA TYR A 219 7.56 3.33 4.08
C TYR A 219 7.99 2.07 4.83
N ASN A 220 7.07 1.44 5.54
CA ASN A 220 7.30 0.17 6.23
C ASN A 220 6.02 -0.67 6.31
N THR A 221 6.17 -1.98 6.52
CA THR A 221 5.06 -2.90 6.69
C THR A 221 4.67 -3.07 8.16
N VAL A 222 5.61 -2.81 9.07
CA VAL A 222 5.43 -3.02 10.53
C VAL A 222 4.28 -2.20 11.08
N GLY A 223 4.15 -0.92 10.70
CA GLY A 223 3.06 -0.05 11.16
C GLY A 223 1.69 -0.65 10.90
N HIS A 224 1.48 -1.28 9.73
CA HIS A 224 0.21 -1.91 9.40
C HIS A 224 0.02 -3.28 10.07
N VAL A 225 1.09 -3.99 10.44
CA VAL A 225 1.00 -5.15 11.35
C VAL A 225 0.53 -4.71 12.72
N VAL A 226 1.09 -3.61 13.25
CA VAL A 226 0.63 -3.00 14.52
C VAL A 226 -0.83 -2.56 14.44
N ALA A 227 -1.26 -1.98 13.32
CA ALA A 227 -2.67 -1.62 13.11
C ALA A 227 -3.59 -2.86 13.20
N GLY A 228 -3.15 -4.00 12.68
CA GLY A 228 -3.85 -5.28 12.84
C GLY A 228 -3.99 -5.70 14.30
N LEU A 229 -2.93 -5.59 15.10
CA LEU A 229 -2.98 -5.88 16.53
C LEU A 229 -3.94 -4.93 17.27
N VAL A 230 -3.97 -3.64 16.90
CA VAL A 230 -4.94 -2.68 17.45
C VAL A 230 -6.37 -3.07 17.08
N ILE A 231 -6.62 -3.47 15.83
CA ILE A 231 -7.94 -3.96 15.39
C ILE A 231 -8.39 -5.13 16.26
N GLU A 232 -7.54 -6.12 16.48
CA GLU A 232 -7.88 -7.28 17.32
C GLU A 232 -8.11 -6.90 18.78
N ALA A 233 -7.29 -6.03 19.34
CA ALA A 233 -7.42 -5.57 20.72
C ALA A 233 -8.74 -4.80 20.96
N VAL A 234 -9.12 -3.94 20.01
CA VAL A 234 -10.32 -3.09 20.12
C VAL A 234 -11.60 -3.87 19.86
N THR A 235 -11.59 -4.77 18.88
CA THR A 235 -12.79 -5.52 18.48
C THR A 235 -12.99 -6.80 19.27
N GLY A 236 -11.93 -7.37 19.83
CA GLY A 236 -11.94 -8.70 20.44
C GLY A 236 -12.15 -9.84 19.43
N LYS A 237 -11.96 -9.57 18.14
CA LYS A 237 -12.05 -10.48 17.01
C LYS A 237 -10.68 -10.65 16.37
N THR A 238 -10.51 -11.70 15.58
CA THR A 238 -9.35 -11.79 14.70
C THR A 238 -9.41 -10.72 13.62
N ALA A 239 -8.25 -10.29 13.10
CA ALA A 239 -8.18 -9.24 12.08
C ALA A 239 -9.02 -9.57 10.84
N HIS A 240 -9.02 -10.83 10.38
CA HIS A 240 -9.83 -11.26 9.23
C HIS A 240 -11.34 -11.18 9.52
N GLU A 241 -11.80 -11.57 10.74
CA GLU A 241 -13.20 -11.43 11.13
C GLU A 241 -13.62 -9.96 11.20
N ALA A 242 -12.75 -9.09 11.74
CA ALA A 242 -13.01 -7.66 11.80
C ALA A 242 -13.04 -7.02 10.40
N MET A 243 -12.10 -7.37 9.50
CA MET A 243 -12.10 -6.92 8.11
C MET A 243 -13.39 -7.32 7.40
N ARG A 244 -13.82 -8.58 7.57
CA ARG A 244 -15.05 -9.09 6.96
C ARG A 244 -16.25 -8.27 7.41
N GLU A 245 -16.45 -8.13 8.72
CA GLU A 245 -17.62 -7.45 9.28
C GLU A 245 -17.64 -5.94 9.01
N LEU A 246 -16.48 -5.28 9.15
CA LEU A 246 -16.43 -3.82 9.16
C LEU A 246 -16.29 -3.22 7.74
N VAL A 247 -15.68 -3.94 6.79
CA VAL A 247 -15.39 -3.36 5.47
C VAL A 247 -15.79 -4.27 4.29
N PHE A 248 -15.62 -5.60 4.35
CA PHE A 248 -15.94 -6.47 3.22
C PHE A 248 -17.44 -6.69 3.05
N ASP A 249 -18.16 -7.03 4.13
CA ASP A 249 -19.62 -7.22 4.09
C ASP A 249 -20.36 -5.92 3.70
N PRO A 250 -20.02 -4.74 4.25
CA PRO A 250 -20.57 -3.47 3.77
C PRO A 250 -20.31 -3.19 2.29
N ALA A 251 -19.10 -3.50 1.80
CA ALA A 251 -18.75 -3.37 0.39
C ALA A 251 -19.38 -4.47 -0.49
N ARG A 252 -19.99 -5.51 0.11
CA ARG A 252 -20.55 -6.70 -0.56
C ARG A 252 -19.53 -7.46 -1.39
N VAL A 253 -18.31 -7.58 -0.87
CA VAL A 253 -17.22 -8.35 -1.47
C VAL A 253 -16.95 -9.60 -0.64
N THR A 254 -16.72 -10.73 -1.28
CA THR A 254 -16.56 -12.04 -0.65
C THR A 254 -15.22 -12.68 -0.93
N GLU A 255 -14.57 -12.28 -2.03
CA GLU A 255 -13.39 -12.93 -2.57
C GLU A 255 -12.07 -12.20 -2.21
N LEU A 256 -12.01 -11.66 -0.98
CA LEU A 256 -10.81 -11.14 -0.33
C LEU A 256 -10.54 -11.93 0.96
N TYR A 257 -9.33 -12.44 1.12
CA TYR A 257 -8.93 -13.33 2.21
C TYR A 257 -7.65 -12.86 2.88
N LEU A 258 -7.64 -12.69 4.20
CA LEU A 258 -6.43 -12.34 4.94
C LEU A 258 -5.71 -13.61 5.41
N THR A 259 -4.59 -13.93 4.76
CA THR A 259 -3.70 -15.04 5.11
C THR A 259 -2.80 -14.65 6.31
N PRO A 260 -2.59 -15.53 7.29
CA PRO A 260 -2.99 -16.95 7.37
C PRO A 260 -4.35 -17.23 8.02
N GLY A 261 -5.13 -16.21 8.41
CA GLY A 261 -6.42 -16.40 9.10
C GLY A 261 -7.50 -17.04 8.23
N GLU A 262 -7.55 -16.66 6.97
CA GLU A 262 -8.41 -17.23 5.93
C GLU A 262 -7.55 -17.70 4.75
N SER A 263 -8.14 -18.48 3.85
CA SER A 263 -7.50 -18.89 2.59
C SER A 263 -8.53 -18.95 1.47
N PRO A 264 -8.16 -18.56 0.24
CA PRO A 264 -9.02 -18.74 -0.92
C PRO A 264 -9.42 -20.20 -1.12
N PRO A 265 -10.58 -20.46 -1.72
CA PRO A 265 -11.06 -21.84 -1.95
C PRO A 265 -10.32 -22.55 -3.09
N THR A 266 -9.54 -21.86 -3.88
CA THR A 266 -8.83 -22.38 -5.05
C THR A 266 -7.36 -21.94 -5.05
N TYR A 267 -6.63 -22.34 -6.09
CA TYR A 267 -5.21 -22.07 -6.27
C TYR A 267 -4.92 -20.56 -6.35
N VAL A 268 -3.83 -20.17 -5.68
CA VAL A 268 -3.22 -18.83 -5.79
C VAL A 268 -2.01 -18.95 -6.72
N PRO A 269 -1.88 -18.13 -7.77
CA PRO A 269 -0.77 -18.18 -8.69
C PRO A 269 0.60 -18.10 -8.01
N ALA A 270 1.60 -18.71 -8.61
CA ALA A 270 2.96 -18.72 -8.11
C ALA A 270 3.51 -17.30 -7.96
N MET A 271 4.24 -17.06 -6.89
CA MET A 271 4.83 -15.74 -6.61
C MET A 271 6.27 -15.71 -7.08
N TYR A 272 6.56 -14.84 -8.03
CA TYR A 272 7.90 -14.62 -8.56
C TYR A 272 8.47 -13.29 -8.08
N VAL A 273 9.75 -13.30 -7.72
CA VAL A 273 10.49 -12.09 -7.33
C VAL A 273 11.77 -11.96 -8.15
N GLN A 274 12.28 -10.73 -8.26
CA GLN A 274 13.53 -10.41 -8.94
C GLN A 274 14.25 -9.25 -8.24
N GLY A 275 15.49 -8.99 -8.65
CA GLY A 275 16.30 -7.89 -8.12
C GLY A 275 16.63 -8.05 -6.64
N GLU A 276 16.69 -6.93 -5.91
CA GLU A 276 17.16 -6.88 -4.53
C GLU A 276 16.42 -7.85 -3.58
N LEU A 277 15.12 -8.00 -3.75
CA LEU A 277 14.34 -8.94 -2.93
C LEU A 277 14.74 -10.39 -3.20
N ALA A 278 14.92 -10.77 -4.47
CA ALA A 278 15.41 -12.10 -4.83
C ALA A 278 16.82 -12.34 -4.29
N ASP A 279 17.70 -11.33 -4.37
CA ASP A 279 19.07 -11.41 -3.84
C ASP A 279 19.07 -11.67 -2.32
N VAL A 280 18.27 -10.89 -1.57
CA VAL A 280 18.14 -11.07 -0.10
C VAL A 280 17.57 -12.43 0.25
N ILE A 281 16.48 -12.85 -0.39
CA ILE A 281 15.83 -14.14 -0.14
C ILE A 281 16.77 -15.30 -0.50
N SER A 282 17.56 -15.21 -1.56
CA SER A 282 18.51 -16.25 -1.97
C SER A 282 19.64 -16.48 -0.94
N LEU A 283 19.88 -15.55 -0.03
CA LEU A 283 20.85 -15.68 1.05
C LEU A 283 20.33 -16.51 2.22
N LEU A 284 19.04 -16.86 2.27
CA LEU A 284 18.44 -17.59 3.37
C LEU A 284 18.93 -19.04 3.40
N PRO A 285 19.63 -19.48 4.48
CA PRO A 285 20.09 -20.86 4.59
C PRO A 285 18.96 -21.91 4.49
N GLY A 286 17.76 -21.58 4.98
CA GLY A 286 16.59 -22.45 4.91
C GLY A 286 16.05 -22.65 3.48
N LEU A 287 16.31 -21.73 2.55
CA LEU A 287 15.91 -21.84 1.14
C LEU A 287 17.00 -22.47 0.26
N ALA A 288 18.25 -22.55 0.73
CA ALA A 288 19.36 -23.09 -0.05
C ALA A 288 19.06 -24.46 -0.72
N PRO A 289 18.33 -25.41 -0.10
CA PRO A 289 17.98 -26.69 -0.74
C PRO A 289 17.02 -26.54 -1.93
N TYR A 290 16.33 -25.41 -2.04
CA TYR A 290 15.26 -25.18 -3.02
C TYR A 290 15.67 -24.21 -4.14
N LEU A 291 16.77 -23.46 -3.99
CA LEU A 291 17.15 -22.39 -4.91
C LEU A 291 17.29 -22.86 -6.37
N ASP A 292 17.98 -23.97 -6.62
CA ASP A 292 18.13 -24.53 -7.98
C ASP A 292 16.78 -24.87 -8.64
N ALA A 293 15.80 -25.30 -7.81
CA ALA A 293 14.45 -25.58 -8.29
C ALA A 293 13.58 -24.33 -8.37
N ALA A 294 13.90 -23.27 -7.61
CA ALA A 294 13.18 -22.01 -7.58
C ALA A 294 13.54 -21.08 -8.73
N GLU A 295 14.76 -21.19 -9.30
CA GLU A 295 15.19 -20.35 -10.43
C GLU A 295 14.39 -20.62 -11.71
N VAL A 296 13.85 -19.56 -12.33
CA VAL A 296 13.17 -19.58 -13.63
C VAL A 296 13.61 -18.37 -14.43
N GLY A 297 14.67 -18.54 -15.25
CA GLY A 297 15.31 -17.42 -15.94
C GLY A 297 15.92 -16.44 -14.93
N ASP A 298 15.52 -15.18 -14.99
CA ASP A 298 15.95 -14.13 -14.06
C ASP A 298 15.02 -13.97 -12.84
N LEU A 299 14.07 -14.88 -12.66
CA LEU A 299 13.08 -14.84 -11.59
C LEU A 299 13.37 -15.94 -10.55
N LEU A 300 13.03 -15.66 -9.29
CA LEU A 300 12.98 -16.62 -8.21
C LEU A 300 11.53 -16.91 -7.85
N ASP A 301 11.12 -18.16 -7.98
CA ASP A 301 9.78 -18.64 -7.64
C ASP A 301 9.70 -18.97 -6.15
N LEU A 302 9.01 -18.14 -5.39
CA LEU A 302 8.82 -18.33 -3.95
C LEU A 302 7.78 -19.40 -3.62
N SER A 303 7.07 -19.96 -4.61
CA SER A 303 6.15 -21.08 -4.39
C SER A 303 6.89 -22.42 -4.24
N VAL A 304 8.20 -22.46 -4.54
CA VAL A 304 9.05 -23.64 -4.37
C VAL A 304 9.71 -23.59 -2.99
N GLY A 305 9.31 -24.47 -2.10
CA GLY A 305 9.83 -24.56 -0.74
C GLY A 305 8.88 -24.01 0.32
N PRO A 306 9.36 -23.86 1.56
CA PRO A 306 8.53 -23.34 2.65
C PRO A 306 8.24 -21.85 2.47
N GLN A 307 6.97 -21.46 2.62
CA GLN A 307 6.49 -20.11 2.38
C GLN A 307 5.82 -19.47 3.60
N GLU A 308 5.59 -20.23 4.66
CA GLU A 308 4.75 -19.84 5.80
C GLU A 308 5.19 -18.53 6.41
N VAL A 309 6.50 -18.32 6.58
CA VAL A 309 7.03 -17.03 7.06
C VAL A 309 6.77 -15.92 6.04
N LEU A 310 7.04 -16.17 4.76
CA LEU A 310 6.94 -15.13 3.70
C LEU A 310 5.51 -14.66 3.48
N THR A 311 4.54 -15.54 3.72
CA THR A 311 3.10 -15.24 3.56
C THR A 311 2.47 -14.72 4.85
N SER A 312 2.96 -15.10 6.03
CA SER A 312 2.40 -14.70 7.32
C SER A 312 2.99 -13.42 7.89
N ALA A 313 4.30 -13.16 7.68
CA ALA A 313 4.96 -11.96 8.21
C ALA A 313 4.30 -10.64 7.77
N PRO A 314 3.85 -10.46 6.50
CA PRO A 314 3.19 -9.23 6.10
C PRO A 314 1.78 -9.07 6.70
N TRP A 315 1.07 -10.13 7.01
CA TRP A 315 -0.26 -10.17 7.62
C TRP A 315 -1.16 -9.00 7.16
N THR A 316 -1.67 -8.16 8.06
CA THR A 316 -2.51 -6.99 7.74
C THR A 316 -1.79 -5.93 6.89
N GLY A 317 -0.46 -5.95 6.84
CA GLY A 317 0.34 -5.06 5.98
C GLY A 317 0.58 -5.58 4.56
N GLY A 318 0.19 -6.83 4.23
CA GLY A 318 0.50 -7.39 2.91
C GLY A 318 -0.02 -8.79 2.62
N GLY A 319 -0.81 -9.38 3.52
CA GLY A 319 -1.21 -10.79 3.45
C GLY A 319 -2.57 -11.05 2.79
N ILE A 320 -3.19 -10.05 2.14
CA ILE A 320 -4.48 -10.28 1.47
C ILE A 320 -4.28 -10.93 0.10
N GLU A 321 -5.13 -11.91 -0.18
CA GLU A 321 -5.31 -12.59 -1.47
C GLU A 321 -6.71 -12.26 -1.98
N ALA A 322 -6.84 -11.86 -3.25
CA ALA A 322 -8.07 -11.30 -3.79
C ALA A 322 -8.32 -11.67 -5.25
N GLN A 323 -9.59 -11.79 -5.63
CA GLN A 323 -10.02 -11.63 -7.02
C GLN A 323 -10.08 -10.14 -7.37
N MET A 324 -9.71 -9.79 -8.60
CA MET A 324 -9.54 -8.40 -8.99
C MET A 324 -10.85 -7.62 -9.12
N ASP A 325 -11.95 -8.27 -9.46
CA ASP A 325 -13.27 -7.65 -9.53
C ASP A 325 -13.77 -7.23 -8.14
N ASP A 326 -13.66 -8.11 -7.15
CA ASP A 326 -14.03 -7.79 -5.76
C ASP A 326 -13.10 -6.74 -5.16
N LEU A 327 -11.79 -6.79 -5.48
CA LEU A 327 -10.85 -5.74 -5.09
C LEU A 327 -11.26 -4.37 -5.66
N ALA A 328 -11.61 -4.30 -6.94
CA ALA A 328 -12.05 -3.07 -7.58
C ALA A 328 -13.37 -2.55 -6.96
N ARG A 329 -14.34 -3.45 -6.69
CA ARG A 329 -15.60 -3.11 -6.00
C ARG A 329 -15.35 -2.61 -4.58
N PHE A 330 -14.40 -3.22 -3.85
CA PHE A 330 -14.01 -2.76 -2.53
C PHE A 330 -13.51 -1.32 -2.55
N PHE A 331 -12.54 -1.00 -3.41
CA PHE A 331 -12.01 0.36 -3.49
C PHE A 331 -13.07 1.37 -3.91
N LYS A 332 -13.96 1.01 -4.84
CA LYS A 332 -15.10 1.86 -5.16
C LYS A 332 -15.96 2.13 -3.92
N ALA A 333 -16.33 1.08 -3.19
CA ALA A 333 -17.16 1.19 -1.99
C ALA A 333 -16.47 1.98 -0.86
N MET A 334 -15.15 1.90 -0.76
CA MET A 334 -14.35 2.66 0.20
C MET A 334 -14.45 4.17 -0.05
N PHE A 335 -14.41 4.59 -1.33
CA PHE A 335 -14.37 6.00 -1.70
C PHE A 335 -15.73 6.63 -2.02
N ASP A 336 -16.80 5.85 -2.22
CA ASP A 336 -18.12 6.36 -2.59
C ASP A 336 -19.08 6.56 -1.39
N GLY A 337 -18.59 6.39 -0.17
CA GLY A 337 -19.38 6.57 1.04
C GLY A 337 -20.09 5.28 1.51
N THR A 338 -19.85 4.13 0.87
CA THR A 338 -20.47 2.85 1.26
C THR A 338 -19.77 2.24 2.48
N VAL A 339 -18.43 2.27 2.51
CA VAL A 339 -17.61 1.70 3.60
C VAL A 339 -17.19 2.78 4.60
N LEU A 340 -16.71 3.91 4.12
CA LEU A 340 -16.29 5.04 4.95
C LEU A 340 -17.17 6.26 4.68
N GLU A 341 -17.45 7.06 5.70
CA GLU A 341 -18.07 8.38 5.51
C GLU A 341 -17.16 9.32 4.72
N GLN A 342 -17.74 10.26 3.98
CA GLN A 342 -16.98 11.16 3.12
C GLN A 342 -15.92 11.98 3.88
N GLU A 343 -16.22 12.41 5.11
CA GLU A 343 -15.29 13.13 5.98
C GLU A 343 -14.07 12.24 6.35
N THR A 344 -14.31 10.96 6.55
CA THR A 344 -13.24 9.98 6.84
C THR A 344 -12.40 9.68 5.61
N VAL A 345 -13.00 9.65 4.40
CA VAL A 345 -12.25 9.54 3.14
C VAL A 345 -11.32 10.75 2.94
N GLU A 346 -11.76 11.95 3.32
CA GLU A 346 -10.92 13.16 3.28
C GLU A 346 -9.73 13.00 4.25
N LEU A 347 -9.96 12.54 5.48
CA LEU A 347 -8.91 12.24 6.45
C LEU A 347 -7.91 11.19 5.92
N PHE A 348 -8.41 10.16 5.24
CA PHE A 348 -7.55 9.13 4.62
C PHE A 348 -6.60 9.72 3.56
N SER A 349 -7.01 10.82 2.92
CA SER A 349 -6.26 11.47 1.84
C SER A 349 -5.29 12.56 2.32
N GLU A 350 -5.34 12.91 3.61
CA GLU A 350 -4.42 13.89 4.20
C GLU A 350 -2.99 13.32 4.27
N THR A 351 -2.01 14.13 3.92
CA THR A 351 -0.60 13.76 4.09
C THR A 351 -0.11 14.18 5.47
N ALA A 352 0.70 13.34 6.08
CA ALA A 352 1.16 13.52 7.46
C ALA A 352 2.23 14.61 7.64
N LEU A 353 2.89 15.01 6.59
CA LEU A 353 4.01 15.96 6.59
C LEU A 353 3.70 17.11 5.61
N ASP A 354 2.92 18.08 6.07
CA ASP A 354 2.76 19.38 5.40
C ASP A 354 3.86 20.37 5.84
#